data_306f6f156ade95edda329d815e2bf0a8
#
_entry.id   306f6f156ade95edda329d815e2bf0a8
#
_cell.length_a   1.000
_cell.length_b   1.000
_cell.length_c   1.000
_cell.angle_alpha   90.00
_cell.angle_beta   90.00
_cell.angle_gamma   90.00
#
_symmetry.space_group_name_H-M   'P 1'
#
loop_
_entity.id
_entity.type
_entity.pdbx_description
1 polymer ?
#
loop_
_entity_poly.entity_id
_entity_poly.type
_entity_poly.pdbx_seq_one_letter_code
_entity_poly.pdbx_strand_id
1 'polypeptide(L)'
;MVVGKLSGSTPKLAFIDSHCHLDFSELADGLSDYIAQAQQRGVERFVVPGVTLKQSRRLIDFQRQHPECQIAAGLHPYFITQHHERDMAALAEHATLNREQLCAIGECGIDATCEALVRQIALFEAHIALSNQLELPLIVHHRKSHHLIAAAFKRVKPKFGGVIHAFSGSKQQAEYYISQGFKLGVGGTITYPRGEKTALVVSQLPLESLVLETDSPSMPLHGHQGEPNVPKRVVEVFERLCEYRSETPSELAAALYRNSKQLFGLG
;
A
#
# COMPACT_ATOMS: atom_id res chain seq x y z
N MET A 1 -12.69 -44.21 30.11
CA MET A 1 -12.64 -42.75 29.93
C MET A 1 -11.92 -42.46 28.63
N VAL A 2 -12.67 -42.09 27.60
CA VAL A 2 -12.14 -41.78 26.28
C VAL A 2 -11.78 -40.28 26.29
N VAL A 3 -10.48 -40.00 26.25
CA VAL A 3 -9.99 -38.62 26.14
C VAL A 3 -10.17 -38.21 24.68
N GLY A 4 -11.22 -37.44 24.40
CA GLY A 4 -11.45 -36.82 23.09
C GLY A 4 -10.32 -35.85 22.77
N LYS A 5 -9.52 -36.15 21.75
CA LYS A 5 -8.61 -35.21 21.12
C LYS A 5 -9.46 -34.12 20.46
N LEU A 6 -9.54 -32.96 21.07
CA LEU A 6 -9.96 -31.76 20.41
C LEU A 6 -8.88 -31.40 19.37
N SER A 7 -9.10 -31.76 18.12
CA SER A 7 -8.34 -31.29 16.99
C SER A 7 -8.78 -29.84 16.71
N GLY A 8 -8.25 -28.91 17.47
CA GLY A 8 -8.37 -27.50 17.18
C GLY A 8 -7.49 -27.19 15.97
N SER A 9 -8.10 -27.10 14.78
CA SER A 9 -7.41 -26.50 13.63
C SER A 9 -7.07 -25.06 14.00
N THR A 10 -5.79 -24.70 14.01
CA THR A 10 -5.36 -23.32 14.16
C THR A 10 -6.10 -22.49 13.10
N PRO A 11 -6.81 -21.42 13.46
CA PRO A 11 -7.54 -20.64 12.48
C PRO A 11 -6.58 -20.15 11.40
N LYS A 12 -6.94 -20.35 10.13
CA LYS A 12 -6.14 -19.88 9.01
C LYS A 12 -6.13 -18.35 9.06
N LEU A 13 -4.95 -17.75 9.18
CA LEU A 13 -4.79 -16.30 9.17
C LEU A 13 -5.10 -15.77 7.76
N ALA A 14 -5.79 -14.63 7.70
CA ALA A 14 -6.12 -13.93 6.46
C ALA A 14 -5.32 -12.64 6.35
N PHE A 15 -4.87 -12.32 5.14
CA PHE A 15 -4.05 -11.15 4.83
C PHE A 15 -4.57 -10.39 3.61
N ILE A 16 -4.25 -9.11 3.56
CA ILE A 16 -4.39 -8.26 2.38
C ILE A 16 -3.02 -7.64 2.13
N ASP A 17 -2.51 -7.78 0.90
CA ASP A 17 -1.36 -7.00 0.44
C ASP A 17 -1.87 -5.63 0.00
N SER A 18 -1.66 -4.61 0.83
CA SER A 18 -2.23 -3.28 0.64
C SER A 18 -1.50 -2.43 -0.40
N HIS A 19 -0.39 -2.93 -0.97
CA HIS A 19 0.36 -2.25 -2.02
C HIS A 19 1.27 -3.22 -2.78
N CYS A 20 0.94 -3.50 -4.04
CA CYS A 20 1.75 -4.33 -4.94
C CYS A 20 1.45 -3.99 -6.40
N HIS A 21 2.47 -3.99 -7.27
CA HIS A 21 2.35 -3.70 -8.70
C HIS A 21 2.30 -5.00 -9.50
N LEU A 22 1.22 -5.76 -9.34
CA LEU A 22 1.06 -7.09 -9.97
C LEU A 22 0.95 -7.05 -11.49
N ASP A 23 0.64 -5.89 -12.07
CA ASP A 23 0.55 -5.66 -13.51
C ASP A 23 1.88 -5.29 -14.17
N PHE A 24 2.98 -5.24 -13.42
CA PHE A 24 4.30 -4.95 -13.96
C PHE A 24 4.88 -6.16 -14.70
N SER A 25 5.67 -5.85 -15.74
CA SER A 25 6.28 -6.87 -16.65
C SER A 25 7.14 -7.90 -15.92
N GLU A 26 7.77 -7.52 -14.81
CA GLU A 26 8.62 -8.40 -14.00
C GLU A 26 7.88 -9.59 -13.39
N LEU A 27 6.55 -9.48 -13.25
CA LEU A 27 5.70 -10.55 -12.72
C LEU A 27 4.83 -11.22 -13.79
N ALA A 28 4.83 -10.73 -15.02
CA ALA A 28 3.86 -11.13 -16.05
C ALA A 28 3.90 -12.64 -16.33
N ASP A 29 5.09 -13.23 -16.48
CA ASP A 29 5.24 -14.64 -16.86
C ASP A 29 4.80 -15.64 -15.78
N GLY A 30 4.66 -15.19 -14.53
CA GLY A 30 4.30 -16.04 -13.40
C GLY A 30 3.13 -15.52 -12.58
N LEU A 31 2.38 -14.53 -13.05
CA LEU A 31 1.40 -13.79 -12.26
C LEU A 31 0.37 -14.69 -11.59
N SER A 32 -0.25 -15.60 -12.36
CA SER A 32 -1.26 -16.53 -11.83
C SER A 32 -0.70 -17.44 -10.73
N ASP A 33 0.54 -17.91 -10.90
CA ASP A 33 1.22 -18.74 -9.90
C ASP A 33 1.58 -17.93 -8.66
N TYR A 34 2.03 -16.68 -8.81
CA TYR A 34 2.34 -15.81 -7.68
C TYR A 34 1.08 -15.48 -6.85
N ILE A 35 -0.04 -15.20 -7.50
CA ILE A 35 -1.34 -14.99 -6.85
C ILE A 35 -1.77 -16.28 -6.13
N ALA A 36 -1.74 -17.44 -6.80
CA ALA A 36 -2.12 -18.71 -6.20
C ALA A 36 -1.26 -19.07 -4.98
N GLN A 37 0.06 -18.87 -5.06
CA GLN A 37 0.97 -19.09 -3.93
C GLN A 37 0.67 -18.15 -2.76
N ALA A 38 0.32 -16.89 -3.02
CA ALA A 38 -0.07 -15.94 -1.99
C ALA A 38 -1.39 -16.35 -1.33
N GLN A 39 -2.40 -16.75 -2.11
CA GLN A 39 -3.69 -17.24 -1.62
C GLN A 39 -3.56 -18.52 -0.77
N GLN A 40 -2.65 -19.43 -1.12
CA GLN A 40 -2.33 -20.61 -0.31
C GLN A 40 -1.80 -20.22 1.08
N ARG A 41 -1.07 -19.11 1.18
CA ARG A 41 -0.59 -18.54 2.45
C ARG A 41 -1.63 -17.65 3.17
N GLY A 42 -2.85 -17.52 2.64
CA GLY A 42 -3.93 -16.75 3.27
C GLY A 42 -4.05 -15.30 2.79
N VAL A 43 -3.33 -14.88 1.73
CA VAL A 43 -3.52 -13.56 1.14
C VAL A 43 -4.76 -13.57 0.25
N GLU A 44 -5.79 -12.83 0.64
CA GLU A 44 -7.11 -12.90 -0.02
C GLU A 44 -7.33 -11.78 -1.04
N ARG A 45 -6.67 -10.63 -0.84
CA ARG A 45 -6.83 -9.44 -1.69
C ARG A 45 -5.49 -8.74 -1.90
N PHE A 46 -5.39 -8.04 -3.01
CA PHE A 46 -4.23 -7.28 -3.44
C PHE A 46 -4.66 -5.89 -3.89
N VAL A 47 -3.99 -4.84 -3.40
CA VAL A 47 -4.24 -3.48 -3.87
C VAL A 47 -3.17 -3.11 -4.88
N VAL A 48 -3.60 -2.81 -6.11
CA VAL A 48 -2.72 -2.53 -7.26
C VAL A 48 -2.88 -1.06 -7.65
N PRO A 49 -1.94 -0.18 -7.26
CA PRO A 49 -2.03 1.24 -7.57
C PRO A 49 -1.57 1.56 -8.99
N GLY A 50 -2.18 2.59 -9.56
CA GLY A 50 -1.75 3.18 -10.82
C GLY A 50 -0.52 4.07 -10.66
N VAL A 51 0.43 4.03 -11.60
CA VAL A 51 1.65 4.85 -11.58
C VAL A 51 1.76 5.83 -12.75
N THR A 52 1.01 5.59 -13.83
CA THR A 52 0.86 6.49 -14.98
C THR A 52 -0.57 6.48 -15.49
N LEU A 53 -0.98 7.50 -16.24
CA LEU A 53 -2.31 7.53 -16.85
C LEU A 53 -2.58 6.31 -17.74
N LYS A 54 -1.61 5.91 -18.56
CA LYS A 54 -1.73 4.75 -19.45
C LYS A 54 -1.95 3.46 -18.65
N GLN A 55 -1.21 3.27 -17.58
CA GLN A 55 -1.31 2.09 -16.74
C GLN A 55 -2.61 2.13 -15.93
N SER A 56 -2.98 3.25 -15.30
CA SER A 56 -4.25 3.39 -14.57
C SER A 56 -5.46 3.01 -15.42
N ARG A 57 -5.46 3.35 -16.71
CA ARG A 57 -6.51 2.94 -17.65
C ARG A 57 -6.54 1.42 -17.88
N ARG A 58 -5.38 0.76 -17.98
CA ARG A 58 -5.30 -0.70 -18.18
C ARG A 58 -5.72 -1.48 -16.93
N LEU A 59 -5.58 -0.90 -15.75
CA LEU A 59 -5.94 -1.57 -14.49
C LEU A 59 -7.43 -1.93 -14.42
N ILE A 60 -8.31 -1.24 -15.13
CA ILE A 60 -9.73 -1.60 -15.25
C ILE A 60 -9.91 -3.01 -15.86
N ASP A 61 -9.21 -3.29 -16.94
CA ASP A 61 -9.27 -4.61 -17.58
C ASP A 61 -8.48 -5.66 -16.80
N PHE A 62 -7.39 -5.25 -16.16
CA PHE A 62 -6.63 -6.11 -15.26
C PHE A 62 -7.50 -6.61 -14.09
N GLN A 63 -8.26 -5.74 -13.44
CA GLN A 63 -9.17 -6.11 -12.34
C GLN A 63 -10.26 -7.07 -12.81
N ARG A 64 -10.78 -6.91 -14.03
CA ARG A 64 -11.78 -7.85 -14.58
C ARG A 64 -11.24 -9.26 -14.74
N GLN A 65 -9.94 -9.39 -15.06
CA GLN A 65 -9.23 -10.68 -15.18
C GLN A 65 -8.80 -11.23 -13.82
N HIS A 66 -8.56 -10.35 -12.85
CA HIS A 66 -8.07 -10.65 -11.51
C HIS A 66 -8.98 -10.02 -10.44
N PRO A 67 -10.17 -10.60 -10.18
CA PRO A 67 -11.17 -10.01 -9.26
C PRO A 67 -10.72 -9.95 -7.80
N GLU A 68 -9.68 -10.69 -7.43
CA GLU A 68 -8.99 -10.59 -6.14
C GLU A 68 -8.18 -9.29 -5.99
N CYS A 69 -7.88 -8.59 -7.10
CA CYS A 69 -7.16 -7.33 -7.12
C CYS A 69 -8.14 -6.14 -7.00
N GLN A 70 -7.78 -5.19 -6.16
CA GLN A 70 -8.41 -3.89 -6.03
C GLN A 70 -7.48 -2.85 -6.66
N ILE A 71 -8.01 -1.88 -7.38
CA ILE A 71 -7.19 -0.97 -8.17
C ILE A 71 -7.31 0.47 -7.70
N ALA A 72 -6.25 1.24 -7.91
CA ALA A 72 -6.24 2.68 -7.72
C ALA A 72 -5.70 3.39 -8.96
N ALA A 73 -5.98 4.69 -9.09
CA ALA A 73 -5.54 5.49 -10.21
C ALA A 73 -4.64 6.64 -9.74
N GLY A 74 -3.42 6.76 -10.32
CA GLY A 74 -2.45 7.76 -9.89
C GLY A 74 -1.36 8.07 -10.90
N LEU A 75 -0.59 9.12 -10.58
CA LEU A 75 0.61 9.54 -11.29
C LEU A 75 1.78 9.56 -10.30
N HIS A 76 2.59 8.53 -10.32
CA HIS A 76 3.69 8.33 -9.37
C HIS A 76 4.87 9.27 -9.66
N PRO A 77 5.50 9.91 -8.65
CA PRO A 77 6.60 10.85 -8.85
C PRO A 77 7.85 10.26 -9.51
N TYR A 78 8.11 8.97 -9.37
CA TYR A 78 9.23 8.31 -10.05
C TYR A 78 9.11 8.39 -11.59
N PHE A 79 7.89 8.44 -12.12
CA PHE A 79 7.62 8.56 -13.55
C PHE A 79 7.35 10.00 -13.99
N ILE A 80 7.81 11.02 -13.24
CA ILE A 80 7.51 12.43 -13.47
C ILE A 80 7.85 12.91 -14.88
N THR A 81 8.91 12.40 -15.49
CA THR A 81 9.34 12.72 -16.85
C THR A 81 8.44 12.14 -17.95
N GLN A 82 7.67 11.11 -17.62
CA GLN A 82 6.72 10.47 -18.55
C GLN A 82 5.32 11.10 -18.47
N HIS A 83 5.04 11.88 -17.42
CA HIS A 83 3.74 12.54 -17.29
C HIS A 83 3.70 13.79 -18.17
N HIS A 84 2.65 13.91 -18.98
CA HIS A 84 2.36 15.11 -19.77
C HIS A 84 1.55 16.13 -18.96
N GLU A 85 1.48 17.37 -19.40
CA GLU A 85 0.72 18.43 -18.70
C GLU A 85 -0.77 18.12 -18.54
N ARG A 86 -1.35 17.42 -19.51
CA ARG A 86 -2.78 17.06 -19.52
C ARG A 86 -3.10 15.78 -18.76
N ASP A 87 -2.10 15.03 -18.29
CA ASP A 87 -2.33 13.71 -17.71
C ASP A 87 -3.12 13.77 -16.41
N MET A 88 -2.93 14.83 -15.60
CA MET A 88 -3.70 14.95 -14.36
C MET A 88 -5.20 15.21 -14.64
N ALA A 89 -5.53 16.04 -15.61
CA ALA A 89 -6.92 16.27 -16.01
C ALA A 89 -7.56 15.00 -16.60
N ALA A 90 -6.82 14.29 -17.45
CA ALA A 90 -7.27 13.03 -18.04
C ALA A 90 -7.38 11.89 -17.01
N LEU A 91 -6.52 11.89 -15.97
CA LEU A 91 -6.64 10.96 -14.84
C LEU A 91 -7.89 11.28 -14.00
N ALA A 92 -8.17 12.56 -13.75
CA ALA A 92 -9.37 12.96 -13.00
C ALA A 92 -10.65 12.56 -13.72
N GLU A 93 -10.73 12.76 -15.05
CA GLU A 93 -11.83 12.28 -15.88
C GLU A 93 -11.97 10.75 -15.80
N HIS A 94 -10.87 10.03 -16.02
CA HIS A 94 -10.84 8.56 -15.94
C HIS A 94 -11.29 8.04 -14.57
N ALA A 95 -10.78 8.62 -13.48
CA ALA A 95 -11.15 8.22 -12.13
C ALA A 95 -12.61 8.52 -11.81
N THR A 96 -13.14 9.65 -12.29
CA THR A 96 -14.56 10.00 -12.12
C THR A 96 -15.48 9.00 -12.84
N LEU A 97 -15.16 8.66 -14.09
CA LEU A 97 -15.94 7.70 -14.90
C LEU A 97 -15.92 6.27 -14.33
N ASN A 98 -14.85 5.91 -13.64
CA ASN A 98 -14.66 4.55 -13.09
C ASN A 98 -14.66 4.52 -11.54
N ARG A 99 -15.29 5.51 -10.89
CA ARG A 99 -15.26 5.71 -9.44
C ARG A 99 -15.58 4.42 -8.65
N GLU A 100 -16.59 3.68 -9.08
CA GLU A 100 -17.07 2.47 -8.40
C GLU A 100 -16.09 1.28 -8.48
N GLN A 101 -15.12 1.33 -9.40
CA GLN A 101 -14.11 0.29 -9.57
C GLN A 101 -12.82 0.62 -8.82
N LEU A 102 -12.64 1.88 -8.38
CA LEU A 102 -11.44 2.33 -7.69
C LEU A 102 -11.61 2.24 -6.18
N CYS A 103 -10.63 1.64 -5.52
CA CYS A 103 -10.58 1.60 -4.05
C CYS A 103 -9.80 2.80 -3.45
N ALA A 104 -8.99 3.51 -4.25
CA ALA A 104 -8.17 4.64 -3.81
C ALA A 104 -7.75 5.55 -4.98
N ILE A 105 -7.22 6.74 -4.66
CA ILE A 105 -6.45 7.59 -5.58
C ILE A 105 -4.97 7.43 -5.25
N GLY A 106 -4.19 7.01 -6.22
CA GLY A 106 -2.75 6.75 -6.07
C GLY A 106 -2.28 5.60 -6.99
N GLU A 107 -0.98 5.38 -7.03
CA GLU A 107 0.04 5.93 -6.17
C GLU A 107 0.39 7.36 -6.59
N CYS A 108 0.51 8.23 -5.63
CA CYS A 108 0.90 9.62 -5.81
C CYS A 108 1.80 10.04 -4.65
N GLY A 109 2.41 11.20 -4.71
CA GLY A 109 3.25 11.65 -3.61
C GLY A 109 4.47 12.43 -4.07
N ILE A 110 5.53 12.41 -3.25
CA ILE A 110 6.75 13.18 -3.49
C ILE A 110 7.97 12.31 -3.24
N ASP A 111 8.84 12.23 -4.24
CA ASP A 111 10.17 11.62 -4.14
C ASP A 111 11.23 12.72 -4.30
N ALA A 112 11.87 13.13 -3.21
CA ALA A 112 12.90 14.18 -3.25
C ALA A 112 14.24 13.67 -3.85
N THR A 113 14.31 12.44 -4.32
CA THR A 113 15.47 11.91 -5.07
C THR A 113 15.25 11.96 -6.58
N CYS A 114 14.03 12.30 -7.02
CA CYS A 114 13.67 12.52 -8.42
C CYS A 114 13.70 14.03 -8.75
N GLU A 115 13.77 14.33 -10.05
CA GLU A 115 13.75 15.71 -10.56
C GLU A 115 12.35 16.36 -10.52
N ALA A 116 12.26 17.59 -10.96
CA ALA A 116 11.01 18.35 -11.12
C ALA A 116 10.16 18.45 -9.84
N LEU A 117 10.78 18.65 -8.68
CA LEU A 117 10.14 18.66 -7.36
C LEU A 117 8.93 19.59 -7.26
N VAL A 118 8.99 20.78 -7.88
CA VAL A 118 7.86 21.73 -7.90
C VAL A 118 6.64 21.12 -8.61
N ARG A 119 6.87 20.40 -9.72
CA ARG A 119 5.82 19.72 -10.46
C ARG A 119 5.26 18.51 -9.69
N GLN A 120 6.12 17.76 -9.01
CA GLN A 120 5.68 16.67 -8.14
C GLN A 120 4.73 17.18 -7.04
N ILE A 121 5.08 18.30 -6.39
CA ILE A 121 4.25 18.92 -5.34
C ILE A 121 2.89 19.33 -5.92
N ALA A 122 2.86 20.00 -7.08
CA ALA A 122 1.62 20.43 -7.72
C ALA A 122 0.73 19.22 -8.12
N LEU A 123 1.32 18.16 -8.67
CA LEU A 123 0.60 16.92 -8.98
C LEU A 123 0.06 16.25 -7.71
N PHE A 124 0.85 16.20 -6.64
CA PHE A 124 0.40 15.61 -5.38
C PHE A 124 -0.79 16.37 -4.78
N GLU A 125 -0.75 17.71 -4.78
CA GLU A 125 -1.87 18.55 -4.34
C GLU A 125 -3.14 18.32 -5.19
N ALA A 126 -2.97 18.14 -6.50
CA ALA A 126 -4.08 17.80 -7.39
C ALA A 126 -4.67 16.40 -7.10
N HIS A 127 -3.84 15.41 -6.73
CA HIS A 127 -4.33 14.09 -6.29
C HIS A 127 -5.10 14.18 -4.97
N ILE A 128 -4.66 15.01 -4.02
CA ILE A 128 -5.40 15.24 -2.77
C ILE A 128 -6.78 15.86 -3.08
N ALA A 129 -6.83 16.84 -3.98
CA ALA A 129 -8.10 17.45 -4.41
C ALA A 129 -9.02 16.43 -5.08
N LEU A 130 -8.49 15.58 -5.97
CA LEU A 130 -9.23 14.50 -6.63
C LEU A 130 -9.76 13.45 -5.64
N SER A 131 -8.92 13.02 -4.69
CA SER A 131 -9.31 12.14 -3.59
C SER A 131 -10.48 12.72 -2.80
N ASN A 132 -10.42 14.00 -2.47
CA ASN A 132 -11.49 14.70 -1.77
C ASN A 132 -12.80 14.80 -2.60
N GLN A 133 -12.68 15.00 -3.91
CA GLN A 133 -13.82 15.08 -4.83
C GLN A 133 -14.53 13.72 -4.98
N LEU A 134 -13.75 12.64 -5.06
CA LEU A 134 -14.26 11.30 -5.30
C LEU A 134 -14.56 10.53 -4.00
N GLU A 135 -14.26 11.11 -2.84
CA GLU A 135 -14.41 10.46 -1.53
C GLU A 135 -13.66 9.13 -1.44
N LEU A 136 -12.41 9.13 -1.95
CA LEU A 136 -11.52 7.97 -1.94
C LEU A 136 -10.29 8.24 -1.08
N PRO A 137 -9.74 7.23 -0.37
CA PRO A 137 -8.48 7.36 0.34
C PRO A 137 -7.30 7.55 -0.63
N LEU A 138 -6.19 8.07 -0.12
CA LEU A 138 -4.94 8.23 -0.87
C LEU A 138 -3.99 7.06 -0.63
N ILE A 139 -3.24 6.65 -1.67
CA ILE A 139 -2.03 5.83 -1.53
C ILE A 139 -0.83 6.75 -1.80
N VAL A 140 -0.03 7.00 -0.75
CA VAL A 140 0.99 8.05 -0.77
C VAL A 140 2.40 7.46 -0.74
N HIS A 141 3.13 7.72 -1.82
CA HIS A 141 4.57 7.52 -1.90
C HIS A 141 5.33 8.61 -1.17
N HIS A 142 6.37 8.23 -0.45
CA HIS A 142 7.30 9.19 0.14
C HIS A 142 8.75 8.69 0.05
N ARG A 143 9.65 9.57 -0.34
CA ARG A 143 11.09 9.32 -0.27
C ARG A 143 11.83 10.60 0.03
N LYS A 144 12.45 10.69 1.23
CA LYS A 144 13.10 11.90 1.75
C LYS A 144 12.21 13.16 1.72
N SER A 145 10.88 13.00 1.81
CA SER A 145 9.90 14.05 1.50
C SER A 145 8.84 14.28 2.57
N HIS A 146 8.96 13.72 3.79
CA HIS A 146 7.95 13.88 4.84
C HIS A 146 7.55 15.34 5.10
N HIS A 147 8.53 16.27 5.13
CA HIS A 147 8.29 17.70 5.34
C HIS A 147 7.51 18.34 4.18
N LEU A 148 7.72 17.86 2.94
CA LEU A 148 7.03 18.34 1.74
C LEU A 148 5.58 17.83 1.70
N ILE A 149 5.37 16.57 2.05
CA ILE A 149 4.04 15.97 2.17
C ILE A 149 3.23 16.70 3.26
N ALA A 150 3.84 16.92 4.45
CA ALA A 150 3.19 17.67 5.51
C ALA A 150 2.86 19.12 5.09
N ALA A 151 3.72 19.76 4.30
CA ALA A 151 3.45 21.08 3.74
C ALA A 151 2.31 21.06 2.70
N ALA A 152 2.25 20.04 1.84
CA ALA A 152 1.14 19.84 0.90
C ALA A 152 -0.20 19.62 1.62
N PHE A 153 -0.24 18.80 2.68
CA PHE A 153 -1.44 18.58 3.50
C PHE A 153 -1.95 19.85 4.20
N LYS A 154 -1.06 20.81 4.50
CA LYS A 154 -1.47 22.12 5.02
C LYS A 154 -2.13 22.99 3.96
N ARG A 155 -1.68 22.91 2.69
CA ARG A 155 -2.25 23.67 1.57
C ARG A 155 -3.54 23.07 1.04
N VAL A 156 -3.57 21.75 0.90
CA VAL A 156 -4.76 21.00 0.48
C VAL A 156 -4.99 19.88 1.51
N LYS A 157 -5.97 20.08 2.40
CA LYS A 157 -6.24 19.13 3.47
C LYS A 157 -6.86 17.84 2.92
N PRO A 158 -6.25 16.64 3.13
CA PRO A 158 -6.89 15.38 2.81
C PRO A 158 -8.08 15.13 3.74
N LYS A 159 -9.24 14.75 3.19
CA LYS A 159 -10.47 14.55 3.95
C LYS A 159 -10.79 13.07 4.20
N PHE A 160 -10.29 12.20 3.34
CA PHE A 160 -10.61 10.76 3.36
C PHE A 160 -9.43 9.90 3.78
N GLY A 161 -8.38 10.51 4.35
CA GLY A 161 -7.20 9.81 4.83
C GLY A 161 -6.48 9.03 3.73
N GLY A 162 -5.95 7.86 4.09
CA GLY A 162 -5.21 7.03 3.14
C GLY A 162 -4.17 6.14 3.81
N VAL A 163 -3.16 5.78 3.05
CA VAL A 163 -1.97 5.07 3.53
C VAL A 163 -0.70 5.80 3.09
N ILE A 164 0.23 5.95 4.02
CA ILE A 164 1.63 6.27 3.71
C ILE A 164 2.30 4.94 3.45
N HIS A 165 2.46 4.59 2.18
CA HIS A 165 3.05 3.35 1.74
C HIS A 165 4.55 3.28 2.09
N ALA A 166 5.08 2.08 2.30
CA ALA A 166 6.48 1.80 2.67
C ALA A 166 7.01 2.72 3.79
N PHE A 167 6.19 2.91 4.83
CA PHE A 167 6.53 3.89 5.86
C PHE A 167 7.91 3.62 6.46
N SER A 168 8.75 4.66 6.41
CA SER A 168 10.04 4.70 7.08
C SER A 168 10.25 6.11 7.61
N GLY A 169 10.16 6.29 8.93
CA GLY A 169 10.23 7.61 9.54
C GLY A 169 10.33 7.57 11.05
N SER A 170 10.34 8.75 11.67
CA SER A 170 10.30 8.88 13.12
C SER A 170 8.88 8.63 13.67
N LYS A 171 8.78 8.34 14.96
CA LYS A 171 7.51 8.24 15.68
C LYS A 171 6.67 9.51 15.53
N GLN A 172 7.28 10.68 15.63
CA GLN A 172 6.61 11.97 15.44
C GLN A 172 5.99 12.11 14.05
N GLN A 173 6.70 11.66 12.98
CA GLN A 173 6.15 11.65 11.63
C GLN A 173 4.98 10.67 11.49
N ALA A 174 5.10 9.48 12.09
CA ALA A 174 4.01 8.51 12.13
C ALA A 174 2.76 9.08 12.82
N GLU A 175 2.91 9.63 14.02
CA GLU A 175 1.81 10.24 14.79
C GLU A 175 1.16 11.41 14.03
N TYR A 176 1.97 12.21 13.31
CA TYR A 176 1.43 13.26 12.44
C TYR A 176 0.51 12.67 11.35
N TYR A 177 0.96 11.65 10.62
CA TYR A 177 0.13 11.03 9.58
C TYR A 177 -1.14 10.37 10.14
N ILE A 178 -1.02 9.68 11.27
CA ILE A 178 -2.17 9.10 11.98
C ILE A 178 -3.18 10.19 12.35
N SER A 179 -2.73 11.34 12.84
CA SER A 179 -3.60 12.48 13.16
C SER A 179 -4.30 13.10 11.93
N GLN A 180 -3.76 12.87 10.73
CA GLN A 180 -4.39 13.26 9.47
C GLN A 180 -5.31 12.17 8.88
N GLY A 181 -5.54 11.07 9.61
CA GLY A 181 -6.40 9.96 9.18
C GLY A 181 -5.71 8.92 8.30
N PHE A 182 -4.36 8.91 8.26
CA PHE A 182 -3.61 7.95 7.46
C PHE A 182 -3.22 6.72 8.26
N LYS A 183 -3.24 5.57 7.61
CA LYS A 183 -2.56 4.36 8.05
C LYS A 183 -1.13 4.32 7.49
N LEU A 184 -0.32 3.44 8.07
CA LEU A 184 1.09 3.29 7.71
C LEU A 184 1.30 1.90 7.12
N GLY A 185 1.83 1.84 5.90
CA GLY A 185 2.19 0.62 5.23
C GLY A 185 3.45 0.01 5.83
N VAL A 186 3.32 -1.22 6.29
CA VAL A 186 4.42 -2.00 6.86
C VAL A 186 4.85 -3.04 5.83
N GLY A 187 6.00 -2.80 5.21
CA GLY A 187 6.57 -3.63 4.16
C GLY A 187 7.93 -4.20 4.49
N GLY A 188 8.65 -4.66 3.46
CA GLY A 188 9.94 -5.36 3.56
C GLY A 188 11.05 -4.62 4.31
N THR A 189 10.94 -3.31 4.49
CA THR A 189 11.93 -2.49 5.23
C THR A 189 12.21 -3.05 6.63
N ILE A 190 11.20 -3.54 7.36
CA ILE A 190 11.37 -4.04 8.73
C ILE A 190 12.12 -5.37 8.80
N THR A 191 12.33 -6.04 7.68
CA THR A 191 13.08 -7.31 7.64
C THR A 191 14.59 -7.10 7.64
N TYR A 192 15.06 -5.91 7.28
CA TYR A 192 16.47 -5.58 7.21
C TYR A 192 17.04 -5.14 8.57
N PRO A 193 18.30 -5.49 8.92
CA PRO A 193 18.96 -4.94 10.10
C PRO A 193 18.96 -3.40 10.15
N ARG A 194 19.19 -2.76 9.00
CA ARG A 194 19.10 -1.29 8.87
C ARG A 194 17.69 -0.72 9.07
N GLY A 195 16.66 -1.55 8.98
CA GLY A 195 15.24 -1.21 9.17
C GLY A 195 14.77 -1.30 10.62
N GLU A 196 15.63 -1.72 11.56
CA GLU A 196 15.26 -1.90 12.97
C GLU A 196 14.63 -0.66 13.61
N LYS A 197 15.12 0.53 13.28
CA LYS A 197 14.52 1.79 13.76
C LYS A 197 13.07 1.92 13.33
N THR A 198 12.74 1.57 12.08
CA THR A 198 11.38 1.58 11.57
C THR A 198 10.53 0.52 12.26
N ALA A 199 11.05 -0.70 12.45
CA ALA A 199 10.37 -1.77 13.16
C ALA A 199 10.02 -1.36 14.62
N LEU A 200 10.97 -0.74 15.34
CA LEU A 200 10.74 -0.21 16.68
C LEU A 200 9.72 0.93 16.72
N VAL A 201 9.68 1.81 15.72
CA VAL A 201 8.64 2.83 15.62
C VAL A 201 7.28 2.17 15.42
N VAL A 202 7.16 1.29 14.42
CA VAL A 202 5.91 0.59 14.07
C VAL A 202 5.37 -0.24 15.25
N SER A 203 6.27 -0.84 16.05
CA SER A 203 5.86 -1.63 17.24
C SER A 203 5.17 -0.80 18.33
N GLN A 204 5.39 0.51 18.37
CA GLN A 204 4.84 1.42 19.38
C GLN A 204 3.58 2.16 18.93
N LEU A 205 3.16 1.99 17.67
CA LEU A 205 2.01 2.70 17.12
C LEU A 205 0.70 1.97 17.44
N PRO A 206 -0.44 2.68 17.46
CA PRO A 206 -1.75 2.06 17.57
C PRO A 206 -1.94 1.01 16.48
N LEU A 207 -2.42 -0.18 16.85
CA LEU A 207 -2.56 -1.31 15.93
C LEU A 207 -3.50 -0.99 14.75
N GLU A 208 -4.54 -0.21 15.02
CA GLU A 208 -5.51 0.26 14.03
C GLU A 208 -4.90 1.20 12.96
N SER A 209 -3.68 1.69 13.17
CA SER A 209 -2.99 2.57 12.22
C SER A 209 -2.09 1.84 11.22
N LEU A 210 -2.00 0.52 11.27
CA LEU A 210 -1.08 -0.27 10.47
C LEU A 210 -1.80 -1.09 9.39
N VAL A 211 -1.18 -1.25 8.24
CA VAL A 211 -1.54 -2.20 7.17
C VAL A 211 -0.29 -2.91 6.67
N LEU A 212 -0.44 -4.11 6.09
CA LEU A 212 0.67 -4.89 5.52
C LEU A 212 0.76 -4.69 4.02
N GLU A 213 1.98 -4.73 3.49
CA GLU A 213 2.24 -4.63 2.06
C GLU A 213 3.55 -5.31 1.66
N THR A 214 3.74 -5.52 0.35
CA THR A 214 5.01 -6.01 -0.20
C THR A 214 5.76 -4.97 -1.02
N ASP A 215 5.05 -4.12 -1.74
CA ASP A 215 5.56 -3.30 -2.85
C ASP A 215 6.17 -4.16 -3.99
N SER A 216 5.67 -5.40 -4.16
CA SER A 216 6.15 -6.29 -5.23
C SER A 216 5.87 -5.70 -6.63
N PRO A 217 6.77 -5.83 -7.61
CA PRO A 217 8.04 -6.57 -7.60
C PRO A 217 9.21 -5.82 -6.94
N SER A 218 9.00 -4.59 -6.49
CA SER A 218 10.01 -3.77 -5.83
C SER A 218 10.27 -4.23 -4.39
N MET A 219 11.24 -3.59 -3.75
CA MET A 219 11.55 -3.74 -2.32
C MET A 219 11.65 -5.20 -1.82
N PRO A 220 12.50 -6.07 -2.42
CA PRO A 220 12.67 -7.43 -1.94
C PRO A 220 13.04 -7.45 -0.45
N LEU A 221 12.54 -8.46 0.28
CA LEU A 221 12.85 -8.65 1.69
C LEU A 221 14.33 -9.00 1.91
N HIS A 222 14.81 -8.83 3.14
CA HIS A 222 16.14 -9.28 3.52
C HIS A 222 16.29 -10.80 3.26
N GLY A 223 17.38 -11.17 2.59
CA GLY A 223 17.62 -12.55 2.14
C GLY A 223 17.10 -12.86 0.72
N HIS A 224 16.31 -11.97 0.12
CA HIS A 224 15.75 -12.12 -1.23
C HIS A 224 16.25 -11.05 -2.22
N GLN A 225 17.37 -10.38 -1.90
CA GLN A 225 17.95 -9.37 -2.78
C GLN A 225 18.41 -10.00 -4.09
N GLY A 226 18.13 -9.31 -5.21
CA GLY A 226 18.46 -9.79 -6.54
C GLY A 226 17.36 -10.59 -7.24
N GLU A 227 16.25 -10.86 -6.54
CA GLU A 227 15.04 -11.44 -7.12
C GLU A 227 13.89 -10.42 -7.07
N PRO A 228 12.93 -10.47 -8.01
CA PRO A 228 11.69 -9.72 -7.86
C PRO A 228 10.97 -10.09 -6.56
N ASN A 229 10.46 -9.11 -5.86
CA ASN A 229 9.58 -9.37 -4.74
C ASN A 229 8.25 -9.97 -5.24
N VAL A 230 7.58 -10.77 -4.41
CA VAL A 230 6.33 -11.45 -4.79
C VAL A 230 5.29 -11.33 -3.68
N PRO A 231 3.98 -11.29 -4.00
CA PRO A 231 2.93 -10.93 -3.03
C PRO A 231 2.81 -11.90 -1.85
N LYS A 232 3.19 -13.17 -2.00
CA LYS A 232 3.19 -14.13 -0.86
C LYS A 232 4.11 -13.71 0.29
N ARG A 233 5.11 -12.85 0.02
CA ARG A 233 6.07 -12.37 1.02
C ARG A 233 5.48 -11.37 2.02
N VAL A 234 4.25 -10.91 1.83
CA VAL A 234 3.53 -10.14 2.84
C VAL A 234 3.39 -10.92 4.16
N VAL A 235 3.31 -12.25 4.06
CA VAL A 235 3.26 -13.13 5.25
C VAL A 235 4.60 -13.13 5.99
N GLU A 236 5.72 -13.04 5.30
CA GLU A 236 7.05 -12.92 5.93
C GLU A 236 7.24 -11.55 6.61
N VAL A 237 6.67 -10.49 6.02
CA VAL A 237 6.58 -9.17 6.68
C VAL A 237 5.77 -9.26 7.97
N PHE A 238 4.61 -9.96 7.92
CA PHE A 238 3.79 -10.21 9.11
C PHE A 238 4.53 -11.02 10.18
N GLU A 239 5.18 -12.11 9.80
CA GLU A 239 5.98 -12.95 10.71
C GLU A 239 7.06 -12.09 11.41
N ARG A 240 7.74 -11.23 10.65
CA ARG A 240 8.72 -10.28 11.21
C ARG A 240 8.08 -9.25 12.14
N LEU A 241 6.88 -8.73 11.81
CA LEU A 241 6.17 -7.80 12.66
C LEU A 241 5.77 -8.43 14.01
N CYS A 242 5.40 -9.72 14.03
CA CYS A 242 5.08 -10.46 15.26
C CYS A 242 6.25 -10.46 16.27
N GLU A 243 7.49 -10.39 15.80
CA GLU A 243 8.66 -10.34 16.70
C GLU A 243 8.77 -9.02 17.49
N TYR A 244 8.11 -7.96 17.02
CA TYR A 244 8.14 -6.62 17.61
C TYR A 244 6.86 -6.23 18.34
N ARG A 245 5.78 -7.00 18.18
CA ARG A 245 4.45 -6.70 18.75
C ARG A 245 4.13 -7.68 19.88
N SER A 246 3.30 -7.21 20.82
CA SER A 246 2.88 -8.02 21.98
C SER A 246 1.56 -8.75 21.78
N GLU A 247 0.80 -8.39 20.73
CA GLU A 247 -0.44 -9.07 20.38
C GLU A 247 -0.16 -10.49 19.92
N THR A 248 -1.10 -11.39 20.13
CA THR A 248 -1.00 -12.73 19.55
C THR A 248 -1.02 -12.65 18.00
N PRO A 249 -0.38 -13.58 17.27
CA PRO A 249 -0.44 -13.58 15.80
C PRO A 249 -1.86 -13.54 15.26
N SER A 250 -2.84 -14.17 15.92
CA SER A 250 -4.23 -14.16 15.50
C SER A 250 -4.88 -12.77 15.66
N GLU A 251 -4.65 -12.08 16.77
CA GLU A 251 -5.14 -10.74 17.02
C GLU A 251 -4.52 -9.73 16.04
N LEU A 252 -3.20 -9.84 15.86
CA LEU A 252 -2.44 -8.97 14.96
C LEU A 252 -2.93 -9.14 13.52
N ALA A 253 -3.01 -10.36 13.00
CA ALA A 253 -3.48 -10.63 11.64
C ALA A 253 -4.93 -10.13 11.44
N ALA A 254 -5.82 -10.42 12.38
CA ALA A 254 -7.21 -9.99 12.29
C ALA A 254 -7.35 -8.45 12.29
N ALA A 255 -6.52 -7.74 13.05
CA ALA A 255 -6.53 -6.27 13.08
C ALA A 255 -6.01 -5.68 11.76
N LEU A 256 -4.85 -6.15 11.27
CA LEU A 256 -4.25 -5.69 10.01
C LEU A 256 -5.18 -5.94 8.81
N TYR A 257 -5.84 -7.10 8.79
CA TYR A 257 -6.85 -7.43 7.79
C TYR A 257 -8.04 -6.45 7.82
N ARG A 258 -8.63 -6.23 9.02
CA ARG A 258 -9.72 -5.25 9.20
C ARG A 258 -9.30 -3.85 8.80
N ASN A 259 -8.08 -3.42 9.16
CA ASN A 259 -7.56 -2.11 8.83
C ASN A 259 -7.50 -1.88 7.32
N SER A 260 -7.02 -2.85 6.56
CA SER A 260 -6.97 -2.79 5.09
C SER A 260 -8.38 -2.81 4.49
N LYS A 261 -9.29 -3.66 5.00
CA LYS A 261 -10.70 -3.68 4.56
C LYS A 261 -11.38 -2.32 4.77
N GLN A 262 -11.24 -1.73 5.95
CA GLN A 262 -11.84 -0.44 6.28
C GLN A 262 -11.25 0.69 5.43
N LEU A 263 -9.92 0.69 5.24
CA LEU A 263 -9.24 1.73 4.48
C LEU A 263 -9.71 1.79 3.03
N PHE A 264 -9.83 0.63 2.38
CA PHE A 264 -10.12 0.53 0.95
C PHE A 264 -11.58 0.18 0.64
N GLY A 265 -12.46 0.12 1.66
CA GLY A 265 -13.89 -0.20 1.47
C GLY A 265 -14.12 -1.61 0.91
N LEU A 266 -13.28 -2.59 1.27
CA LEU A 266 -13.38 -3.94 0.76
C LEU A 266 -14.47 -4.71 1.52
N GLY A 267 -15.47 -5.15 0.77
CA GLY A 267 -16.61 -5.90 1.28
C GLY A 267 -16.27 -7.31 1.80
#